data_6439f526d5ea679cdf80ebee080c3702
#
_entry.id   6439f526d5ea679cdf80ebee080c3702
#
_cell.length_a   1.000
_cell.length_b   1.000
_cell.length_c   1.000
_cell.angle_alpha   90.00
_cell.angle_beta   90.00
_cell.angle_gamma   90.00
#
_symmetry.space_group_name_H-M   'P 1'
#
loop_
_entity.id
_entity.type
_entity.pdbx_description
1 polymer ?
#
loop_
_entity_poly.entity_id
_entity_poly.type
_entity_poly.pdbx_seq_one_letter_code
_entity_poly.pdbx_strand_id
1 'polypeptide(L)'
;MKIARLVQNDNETYGLIRDGNVATKENIVNQTGIPLPFSIMDFLFEGWYDEIKDKTSAIMFQDKLEKFSLLHPLPSPSKIICLTFNYPKHAKEQNYVPTKEPVIFIKPRTTLCGTRSEIRCPNFVKQLDYEIELAVVIGKTCKNIDEISAKNCIFGYMIFNDVSARDIQMQDKQFTRGKSFDTFAPSGPYITTASEIPNPQDLRLVTKVNDQIRQDSSTKNMFISI
;
A
#
# COMPACT_ATOMS: atom_id res chain seq x y z
N MET A 1 -13.94 -2.23 -4.12
CA MET A 1 -14.22 -1.93 -2.71
C MET A 1 -12.94 -1.42 -2.03
N LYS A 2 -13.06 -0.47 -1.09
CA LYS A 2 -11.93 0.03 -0.30
C LYS A 2 -11.99 -0.57 1.09
N ILE A 3 -10.86 -1.06 1.60
CA ILE A 3 -10.75 -1.74 2.89
C ILE A 3 -9.71 -1.00 3.72
N ALA A 4 -10.07 -0.61 4.93
CA ALA A 4 -9.20 0.15 5.82
C ALA A 4 -9.12 -0.45 7.21
N ARG A 5 -8.00 -0.18 7.86
CA ARG A 5 -7.79 -0.40 9.28
C ARG A 5 -8.07 0.89 10.02
N LEU A 6 -8.94 0.84 11.01
CA LEU A 6 -9.64 1.98 11.59
C LEU A 6 -9.41 2.03 13.10
N VAL A 7 -9.32 3.23 13.65
CA VAL A 7 -9.33 3.44 15.11
C VAL A 7 -10.38 4.50 15.45
N GLN A 8 -11.19 4.20 16.46
CA GLN A 8 -12.12 5.15 17.08
C GLN A 8 -12.11 4.93 18.59
N ASN A 9 -11.91 5.99 19.39
CA ASN A 9 -11.87 5.92 20.86
C ASN A 9 -10.94 4.79 21.38
N ASP A 10 -9.72 4.75 20.84
CA ASP A 10 -8.68 3.74 21.14
C ASP A 10 -9.06 2.27 20.80
N ASN A 11 -10.20 2.06 20.19
CA ASN A 11 -10.60 0.75 19.70
C ASN A 11 -10.21 0.59 18.23
N GLU A 12 -9.40 -0.42 17.96
CA GLU A 12 -9.01 -0.79 16.61
C GLU A 12 -10.02 -1.76 16.01
N THR A 13 -10.41 -1.49 14.76
CA THR A 13 -11.22 -2.36 13.92
C THR A 13 -10.80 -2.23 12.46
N TYR A 14 -11.47 -2.93 11.58
CA TYR A 14 -11.37 -2.69 10.14
C TYR A 14 -12.77 -2.56 9.54
N GLY A 15 -12.83 -2.09 8.31
CA GLY A 15 -14.12 -1.93 7.64
C GLY A 15 -13.98 -1.65 6.16
N LEU A 16 -15.13 -1.62 5.52
CA LEU A 16 -15.30 -1.23 4.13
C LEU A 16 -15.61 0.27 4.05
N ILE A 17 -15.09 0.91 2.99
CA ILE A 17 -15.33 2.33 2.74
C ILE A 17 -16.04 2.49 1.40
N ARG A 18 -17.10 3.32 1.38
CA ARG A 18 -17.83 3.75 0.19
C ARG A 18 -18.29 5.20 0.37
N ASP A 19 -17.96 6.06 -0.59
CA ASP A 19 -18.43 7.47 -0.66
C ASP A 19 -18.28 8.25 0.66
N GLY A 20 -17.10 8.10 1.30
CA GLY A 20 -16.81 8.78 2.56
C GLY A 20 -17.53 8.22 3.80
N ASN A 21 -18.19 7.08 3.65
CA ASN A 21 -18.84 6.37 4.75
C ASN A 21 -18.16 5.02 4.98
N VAL A 22 -18.36 4.48 6.18
CA VAL A 22 -17.74 3.24 6.67
C VAL A 22 -18.83 2.25 7.09
N ALA A 23 -18.62 0.99 6.74
CA ALA A 23 -19.22 -0.15 7.41
C ALA A 23 -18.09 -0.86 8.18
N THR A 24 -18.09 -0.76 9.51
CA THR A 24 -17.11 -1.46 10.35
C THR A 24 -17.33 -2.97 10.29
N LYS A 25 -16.36 -3.75 10.73
CA LYS A 25 -16.48 -5.20 10.86
C LYS A 25 -17.77 -5.58 11.59
N GLU A 26 -18.06 -4.93 12.71
CA GLU A 26 -19.26 -5.17 13.53
C GLU A 26 -20.55 -4.88 12.74
N ASN A 27 -20.57 -3.76 11.99
CA ASN A 27 -21.72 -3.44 11.14
C ASN A 27 -21.94 -4.52 10.06
N ILE A 28 -20.86 -5.01 9.44
CA ILE A 28 -20.94 -6.05 8.42
C ILE A 28 -21.45 -7.35 8.99
N VAL A 29 -20.91 -7.80 10.13
CA VAL A 29 -21.36 -9.00 10.83
C VAL A 29 -22.86 -8.92 11.17
N ASN A 30 -23.29 -7.80 11.75
CA ASN A 30 -24.70 -7.60 12.13
C ASN A 30 -25.65 -7.61 10.92
N GLN A 31 -25.22 -7.12 9.77
CA GLN A 31 -26.07 -7.04 8.57
C GLN A 31 -26.04 -8.33 7.74
N THR A 32 -24.96 -9.08 7.77
CA THR A 32 -24.79 -10.26 6.90
C THR A 32 -24.94 -11.58 7.64
N GLY A 33 -24.78 -11.60 8.97
CA GLY A 33 -24.70 -12.80 9.78
C GLY A 33 -23.40 -13.60 9.60
N ILE A 34 -22.44 -13.10 8.79
CA ILE A 34 -21.17 -13.78 8.54
C ILE A 34 -20.18 -13.40 9.66
N PRO A 35 -19.64 -14.36 10.40
CA PRO A 35 -18.71 -14.11 11.52
C PRO A 35 -17.32 -13.76 10.98
N LEU A 36 -17.06 -12.49 10.75
CA LEU A 36 -15.77 -12.02 10.25
C LEU A 36 -14.66 -12.14 11.32
N PRO A 37 -13.40 -12.41 10.91
CA PRO A 37 -12.28 -12.58 11.81
C PRO A 37 -11.94 -11.28 12.55
N PHE A 38 -11.24 -11.40 13.67
CA PHE A 38 -10.82 -10.24 14.44
C PHE A 38 -9.75 -9.42 13.69
N SER A 39 -8.81 -10.12 13.06
CA SER A 39 -7.66 -9.52 12.36
C SER A 39 -8.02 -9.13 10.93
N ILE A 40 -7.63 -7.92 10.52
CA ILE A 40 -7.68 -7.51 9.11
C ILE A 40 -6.80 -8.40 8.22
N MET A 41 -5.69 -8.95 8.75
CA MET A 41 -4.81 -9.85 7.99
C MET A 41 -5.55 -11.13 7.63
N ASP A 42 -6.25 -11.75 8.58
CA ASP A 42 -7.04 -12.95 8.32
C ASP A 42 -8.18 -12.64 7.33
N PHE A 43 -8.85 -11.49 7.52
CA PHE A 43 -9.89 -11.05 6.61
C PHE A 43 -9.39 -10.94 5.15
N LEU A 44 -8.18 -10.45 4.94
CA LEU A 44 -7.61 -10.25 3.60
C LEU A 44 -7.04 -11.53 2.99
N PHE A 45 -6.49 -12.45 3.80
CA PHE A 45 -5.66 -13.55 3.30
C PHE A 45 -6.25 -14.95 3.50
N GLU A 46 -7.33 -15.10 4.28
CA GLU A 46 -8.01 -16.38 4.50
C GLU A 46 -9.34 -16.52 3.72
N GLY A 47 -9.58 -15.61 2.74
CA GLY A 47 -10.74 -15.69 1.86
C GLY A 47 -12.02 -15.07 2.41
N TRP A 48 -12.00 -14.45 3.61
CA TRP A 48 -13.19 -13.83 4.21
C TRP A 48 -13.80 -12.71 3.38
N TYR A 49 -12.98 -12.00 2.60
CA TYR A 49 -13.51 -11.00 1.66
C TYR A 49 -14.38 -11.67 0.58
N ASP A 50 -14.00 -12.84 0.11
CA ASP A 50 -14.79 -13.58 -0.91
C ASP A 50 -16.18 -13.97 -0.39
N GLU A 51 -16.32 -14.23 0.93
CA GLU A 51 -17.62 -14.56 1.55
C GLU A 51 -18.60 -13.37 1.57
N ILE A 52 -18.08 -12.12 1.55
CA ILE A 52 -18.93 -10.94 1.65
C ILE A 52 -19.00 -10.11 0.37
N LYS A 53 -18.08 -10.30 -0.60
CA LYS A 53 -17.95 -9.43 -1.80
C LYS A 53 -19.26 -9.24 -2.57
N ASP A 54 -20.04 -10.31 -2.75
CA ASP A 54 -21.31 -10.28 -3.48
C ASP A 54 -22.46 -9.67 -2.66
N LYS A 55 -22.29 -9.54 -1.34
CA LYS A 55 -23.24 -8.90 -0.43
C LYS A 55 -22.95 -7.42 -0.20
N THR A 56 -21.80 -6.92 -0.67
CA THR A 56 -21.36 -5.54 -0.39
C THR A 56 -22.31 -4.47 -0.92
N SER A 57 -23.11 -4.76 -1.97
CA SER A 57 -24.12 -3.85 -2.50
C SER A 57 -25.26 -3.60 -1.51
N ALA A 58 -25.61 -4.60 -0.69
CA ALA A 58 -26.67 -4.53 0.30
C ALA A 58 -26.21 -4.01 1.67
N ILE A 59 -24.89 -3.93 1.90
CA ILE A 59 -24.35 -3.41 3.16
C ILE A 59 -24.59 -1.89 3.25
N MET A 60 -25.17 -1.47 4.37
CA MET A 60 -25.35 -0.06 4.72
C MET A 60 -24.07 0.47 5.37
N PHE A 61 -23.56 1.58 4.86
CA PHE A 61 -22.39 2.31 5.36
C PHE A 61 -22.88 3.44 6.26
N GLN A 62 -22.93 3.18 7.56
CA GLN A 62 -23.64 4.04 8.53
C GLN A 62 -22.75 5.11 9.15
N ASP A 63 -21.46 4.87 9.26
CA ASP A 63 -20.55 5.78 9.93
C ASP A 63 -19.80 6.67 8.94
N LYS A 64 -19.53 7.93 9.35
CA LYS A 64 -18.69 8.83 8.58
C LYS A 64 -17.23 8.48 8.76
N LEU A 65 -16.45 8.43 7.66
CA LEU A 65 -15.02 8.11 7.68
C LEU A 65 -14.22 9.07 8.58
N GLU A 66 -14.64 10.33 8.66
CA GLU A 66 -13.99 11.36 9.49
C GLU A 66 -14.01 11.08 11.01
N LYS A 67 -14.88 10.17 11.46
CA LYS A 67 -14.91 9.71 12.86
C LYS A 67 -13.77 8.78 13.23
N PHE A 68 -13.00 8.30 12.24
CA PHE A 68 -11.96 7.30 12.41
C PHE A 68 -10.59 7.86 12.06
N SER A 69 -9.59 7.44 12.81
CA SER A 69 -8.19 7.52 12.39
C SER A 69 -7.85 6.32 11.52
N LEU A 70 -7.09 6.55 10.44
CA LEU A 70 -6.70 5.51 9.49
C LEU A 70 -5.26 5.06 9.79
N LEU A 71 -5.10 3.80 10.11
CA LEU A 71 -3.80 3.16 10.25
C LEU A 71 -3.32 2.62 8.88
N HIS A 72 -2.05 2.24 8.79
CA HIS A 72 -1.61 1.49 7.61
C HIS A 72 -2.38 0.16 7.51
N PRO A 73 -2.86 -0.21 6.32
CA PRO A 73 -3.83 -1.30 6.19
C PRO A 73 -3.27 -2.69 6.51
N LEU A 74 -1.96 -2.90 6.35
CA LEU A 74 -1.29 -4.19 6.53
C LEU A 74 -0.35 -4.18 7.73
N PRO A 75 -0.83 -4.45 8.97
CA PRO A 75 -0.01 -4.30 10.17
C PRO A 75 1.22 -5.21 10.24
N SER A 76 1.17 -6.37 9.60
CA SER A 76 2.26 -7.34 9.64
C SER A 76 2.42 -8.14 8.34
N PRO A 77 2.72 -7.48 7.20
CA PRO A 77 3.01 -8.21 5.99
C PRO A 77 4.28 -9.05 6.18
N SER A 78 4.33 -10.24 5.58
CA SER A 78 5.51 -11.11 5.65
C SER A 78 6.71 -10.53 4.93
N LYS A 79 6.48 -9.77 3.86
CA LYS A 79 7.51 -9.14 3.03
C LYS A 79 7.00 -7.82 2.47
N ILE A 80 7.91 -6.84 2.35
CA ILE A 80 7.72 -5.62 1.58
C ILE A 80 8.86 -5.60 0.56
N ILE A 81 8.55 -5.97 -0.68
CA ILE A 81 9.52 -6.08 -1.77
C ILE A 81 9.33 -4.87 -2.66
N CYS A 82 10.40 -4.13 -2.90
CA CYS A 82 10.41 -2.95 -3.75
C CYS A 82 11.28 -3.18 -4.99
N LEU A 83 10.88 -2.60 -6.12
CA LEU A 83 11.64 -2.63 -7.36
C LEU A 83 12.51 -1.38 -7.46
N THR A 84 13.76 -1.57 -7.83
CA THR A 84 14.70 -0.47 -8.04
C THR A 84 14.47 0.16 -9.42
N PHE A 85 14.34 1.49 -9.46
CA PHE A 85 14.31 2.27 -10.71
C PHE A 85 13.30 1.80 -11.77
N ASN A 86 12.11 1.38 -11.35
CA ASN A 86 11.10 0.88 -12.28
C ASN A 86 10.46 1.98 -13.17
N TYR A 87 10.88 3.24 -13.02
CA TYR A 87 10.41 4.37 -13.83
C TYR A 87 11.56 5.02 -14.62
N PRO A 88 11.44 5.17 -15.96
CA PRO A 88 12.51 5.66 -16.84
C PRO A 88 13.07 7.03 -16.43
N LYS A 89 12.18 7.95 -16.03
CA LYS A 89 12.59 9.29 -15.60
C LYS A 89 13.49 9.22 -14.37
N HIS A 90 13.10 8.46 -13.37
CA HIS A 90 13.86 8.25 -12.14
C HIS A 90 15.20 7.52 -12.41
N ALA A 91 15.18 6.48 -13.25
CA ALA A 91 16.40 5.80 -13.68
C ALA A 91 17.40 6.75 -14.34
N LYS A 92 16.91 7.63 -15.22
CA LYS A 92 17.74 8.64 -15.91
C LYS A 92 18.34 9.67 -14.95
N GLU A 93 17.57 10.14 -13.96
CA GLU A 93 18.04 11.08 -12.93
C GLU A 93 19.21 10.51 -12.11
N GLN A 94 19.27 9.20 -11.95
CA GLN A 94 20.32 8.49 -11.22
C GLN A 94 21.40 7.85 -12.14
N ASN A 95 21.37 8.16 -13.45
CA ASN A 95 22.26 7.55 -14.46
C ASN A 95 22.22 6.01 -14.44
N TYR A 96 21.06 5.44 -14.09
CA TYR A 96 20.88 3.99 -14.04
C TYR A 96 20.41 3.44 -15.37
N VAL A 97 21.05 2.36 -15.82
CA VAL A 97 20.64 1.59 -17.00
C VAL A 97 19.79 0.40 -16.52
N PRO A 98 18.50 0.36 -16.88
CA PRO A 98 17.63 -0.74 -16.47
C PRO A 98 18.16 -2.09 -16.93
N THR A 99 18.08 -3.08 -16.06
CA THR A 99 18.43 -4.48 -16.35
C THR A 99 17.20 -5.24 -16.83
N LYS A 100 17.40 -6.34 -17.55
CA LYS A 100 16.31 -7.20 -18.00
C LYS A 100 15.56 -7.84 -16.81
N GLU A 101 16.30 -8.24 -15.79
CA GLU A 101 15.75 -8.79 -14.56
C GLU A 101 15.53 -7.66 -13.54
N PRO A 102 14.45 -7.73 -12.73
CA PRO A 102 14.18 -6.72 -11.70
C PRO A 102 15.24 -6.75 -10.60
N VAL A 103 15.84 -5.62 -10.31
CA VAL A 103 16.64 -5.44 -9.10
C VAL A 103 15.72 -5.07 -7.96
N ILE A 104 15.72 -5.86 -6.90
CA ILE A 104 14.83 -5.69 -5.75
C ILE A 104 15.61 -5.32 -4.49
N PHE A 105 14.90 -4.66 -3.57
CA PHE A 105 15.31 -4.50 -2.18
C PHE A 105 14.11 -4.75 -1.25
N ILE A 106 14.37 -4.87 0.03
CA ILE A 106 13.34 -5.17 1.04
C ILE A 106 13.29 -4.02 2.05
N LYS A 107 12.07 -3.64 2.43
CA LYS A 107 11.84 -2.79 3.60
C LYS A 107 11.31 -3.65 4.75
N PRO A 108 11.82 -3.49 5.98
CA PRO A 108 11.26 -4.18 7.13
C PRO A 108 9.89 -3.61 7.51
N ARG A 109 9.05 -4.42 8.13
CA ARG A 109 7.70 -3.97 8.55
C ARG A 109 7.70 -2.82 9.56
N THR A 110 8.79 -2.60 10.29
CA THR A 110 8.95 -1.46 11.21
C THR A 110 8.96 -0.11 10.50
N THR A 111 9.18 -0.09 9.18
CA THR A 111 9.08 1.12 8.36
C THR A 111 7.64 1.57 8.13
N LEU A 112 6.65 0.67 8.27
CA LEU A 112 5.26 0.98 7.97
C LEU A 112 4.68 2.00 8.96
N CYS A 113 4.02 2.99 8.41
CA CYS A 113 3.19 3.93 9.17
C CYS A 113 1.95 4.31 8.37
N GLY A 114 0.93 4.78 9.07
CA GLY A 114 -0.37 5.09 8.48
C GLY A 114 -0.46 6.49 7.90
N THR A 115 -1.66 6.80 7.44
CA THR A 115 -2.00 8.12 6.91
C THR A 115 -1.87 9.18 8.01
N ARG A 116 -1.22 10.31 7.68
CA ARG A 116 -0.93 11.43 8.60
C ARG A 116 0.03 11.10 9.75
N SER A 117 0.69 9.94 9.72
CA SER A 117 1.79 9.67 10.65
C SER A 117 3.00 10.53 10.33
N GLU A 118 3.73 10.92 11.37
CA GLU A 118 4.99 11.61 11.21
C GLU A 118 6.08 10.68 10.68
N ILE A 119 6.87 11.16 9.72
CA ILE A 119 8.08 10.48 9.26
C ILE A 119 9.23 10.92 10.16
N ARG A 120 9.79 9.98 10.90
CA ARG A 120 10.90 10.22 11.84
C ARG A 120 12.23 10.18 11.10
N CYS A 121 12.75 11.35 10.74
CA CYS A 121 14.05 11.47 10.11
C CYS A 121 15.16 11.38 11.16
N PRO A 122 16.08 10.39 11.09
CA PRO A 122 17.22 10.34 12.00
C PRO A 122 18.14 11.56 11.84
N ASN A 123 18.68 12.09 12.94
CA ASN A 123 19.47 13.32 12.95
C ASN A 123 20.72 13.29 12.05
N PHE A 124 21.24 12.11 11.76
CA PHE A 124 22.41 11.94 10.88
C PHE A 124 22.07 11.89 9.40
N VAL A 125 20.79 11.74 9.03
CA VAL A 125 20.32 11.78 7.64
C VAL A 125 20.31 13.24 7.15
N LYS A 126 20.98 13.50 6.03
CA LYS A 126 21.12 14.83 5.46
C LYS A 126 20.19 15.07 4.27
N GLN A 127 19.77 14.02 3.58
CA GLN A 127 18.98 14.08 2.35
C GLN A 127 17.81 13.12 2.43
N LEU A 128 16.76 13.54 3.16
CA LEU A 128 15.48 12.84 3.19
C LEU A 128 14.70 13.12 1.91
N ASP A 129 14.18 12.09 1.26
CA ASP A 129 13.43 12.20 0.02
C ASP A 129 12.18 11.30 0.03
N TYR A 130 11.22 11.65 -0.81
CA TYR A 130 9.96 10.94 -1.00
C TYR A 130 9.94 10.25 -2.36
N GLU A 131 9.27 9.09 -2.44
CA GLU A 131 9.03 8.37 -3.69
C GLU A 131 7.61 7.84 -3.69
N ILE A 132 6.73 8.46 -4.54
CA ILE A 132 5.37 7.93 -4.73
C ILE A 132 5.42 6.62 -5.48
N GLU A 133 4.77 5.59 -4.91
CA GLU A 133 4.71 4.26 -5.47
C GLU A 133 3.31 3.68 -5.44
N LEU A 134 3.06 2.71 -6.32
CA LEU A 134 1.89 1.84 -6.27
C LEU A 134 2.29 0.52 -5.58
N ALA A 135 1.73 0.28 -4.41
CA ALA A 135 1.88 -1.03 -3.77
C ALA A 135 0.84 -2.01 -4.30
N VAL A 136 1.31 -3.19 -4.69
CA VAL A 136 0.50 -4.35 -5.08
C VAL A 136 0.38 -5.27 -3.87
N VAL A 137 -0.84 -5.52 -3.41
CA VAL A 137 -1.12 -6.40 -2.28
C VAL A 137 -1.41 -7.81 -2.80
N ILE A 138 -0.51 -8.75 -2.50
CA ILE A 138 -0.70 -10.17 -2.84
C ILE A 138 -1.59 -10.81 -1.77
N GLY A 139 -2.74 -11.32 -2.17
CA GLY A 139 -3.76 -11.86 -1.28
C GLY A 139 -3.82 -13.38 -1.21
N LYS A 140 -3.01 -14.08 -2.00
CA LYS A 140 -2.97 -15.54 -2.03
C LYS A 140 -1.55 -16.05 -2.02
N THR A 141 -1.29 -17.13 -1.29
CA THR A 141 0.00 -17.81 -1.36
C THR A 141 0.20 -18.37 -2.77
N CYS A 142 1.30 -18.01 -3.41
CA CYS A 142 1.64 -18.46 -4.75
C CYS A 142 3.14 -18.71 -4.90
N LYS A 143 3.50 -19.63 -5.77
CA LYS A 143 4.90 -19.99 -6.07
C LYS A 143 5.00 -20.59 -7.46
N ASN A 144 6.00 -20.17 -8.24
CA ASN A 144 6.30 -20.71 -9.59
C ASN A 144 5.05 -20.66 -10.51
N ILE A 145 4.37 -19.53 -10.54
CA ILE A 145 3.18 -19.30 -11.37
C ILE A 145 3.53 -18.46 -12.59
N ASP A 146 2.73 -18.56 -13.65
CA ASP A 146 2.83 -17.71 -14.82
C ASP A 146 2.22 -16.31 -14.60
N GLU A 147 2.41 -15.39 -15.54
CA GLU A 147 1.93 -14.01 -15.46
C GLU A 147 0.40 -13.91 -15.36
N ILE A 148 -0.33 -14.81 -16.02
CA ILE A 148 -1.81 -14.82 -16.00
C ILE A 148 -2.29 -15.23 -14.60
N SER A 149 -1.71 -16.29 -14.07
CA SER A 149 -2.03 -16.80 -12.72
C SER A 149 -1.61 -15.80 -11.62
N ALA A 150 -0.51 -15.04 -11.83
CA ALA A 150 -0.06 -14.02 -10.89
C ALA A 150 -1.11 -12.93 -10.66
N LYS A 151 -1.83 -12.49 -11.69
CA LYS A 151 -2.91 -11.51 -11.59
C LYS A 151 -4.05 -11.97 -10.66
N ASN A 152 -4.33 -13.27 -10.64
CA ASN A 152 -5.35 -13.87 -9.77
C ASN A 152 -4.92 -13.94 -8.29
N CYS A 153 -3.65 -13.70 -8.00
CA CYS A 153 -3.12 -13.61 -6.63
C CYS A 153 -3.16 -12.19 -6.06
N ILE A 154 -3.43 -11.18 -6.89
CA ILE A 154 -3.52 -9.79 -6.47
C ILE A 154 -4.85 -9.56 -5.74
N PHE A 155 -4.77 -9.14 -4.49
CA PHE A 155 -5.94 -8.71 -3.72
C PHE A 155 -6.36 -7.28 -4.10
N GLY A 156 -5.39 -6.39 -4.25
CA GLY A 156 -5.66 -4.99 -4.55
C GLY A 156 -4.40 -4.13 -4.55
N TYR A 157 -4.64 -2.83 -4.47
CA TYR A 157 -3.60 -1.81 -4.62
C TYR A 157 -3.76 -0.73 -3.55
N MET A 158 -2.65 -0.10 -3.17
CA MET A 158 -2.65 1.07 -2.29
C MET A 158 -1.51 2.03 -2.64
N ILE A 159 -1.63 3.26 -2.19
CA ILE A 159 -0.55 4.24 -2.25
C ILE A 159 0.53 3.83 -1.25
N PHE A 160 1.78 4.02 -1.66
CA PHE A 160 2.96 3.78 -0.84
C PHE A 160 3.97 4.91 -1.07
N ASN A 161 4.64 5.34 -0.02
CA ASN A 161 5.73 6.30 -0.11
C ASN A 161 7.03 5.60 0.31
N ASP A 162 7.91 5.36 -0.66
CA ASP A 162 9.22 4.75 -0.42
C ASP A 162 10.23 5.81 0.05
N VAL A 163 10.05 6.26 1.29
CA VAL A 163 10.92 7.28 1.90
C VAL A 163 12.36 6.81 1.92
N SER A 164 13.26 7.69 1.51
CA SER A 164 14.67 7.38 1.25
C SER A 164 15.60 8.39 1.90
N ALA A 165 16.62 7.90 2.59
CA ALA A 165 17.79 8.68 3.00
C ALA A 165 18.84 8.58 1.89
N ARG A 166 18.83 9.55 0.96
CA ARG A 166 19.65 9.50 -0.27
C ARG A 166 21.15 9.46 0.00
N ASP A 167 21.62 10.23 0.98
CA ASP A 167 23.02 10.24 1.39
C ASP A 167 23.50 8.86 1.85
N ILE A 168 22.68 8.17 2.64
CA ILE A 168 22.97 6.81 3.12
C ILE A 168 22.89 5.81 1.96
N GLN A 169 21.87 5.91 1.12
CA GLN A 169 21.68 5.05 -0.04
C GLN A 169 22.88 5.12 -1.00
N MET A 170 23.38 6.34 -1.29
CA MET A 170 24.52 6.55 -2.17
C MET A 170 25.83 6.06 -1.55
N GLN A 171 26.02 6.29 -0.24
CA GLN A 171 27.19 5.84 0.51
C GLN A 171 27.31 4.31 0.48
N ASP A 172 26.21 3.60 0.73
CA ASP A 172 26.20 2.15 0.87
C ASP A 172 26.25 1.42 -0.47
N LYS A 173 25.88 2.10 -1.57
CA LYS A 173 25.66 1.47 -2.89
C LYS A 173 24.65 0.31 -2.85
N GLN A 174 23.85 0.25 -1.81
CA GLN A 174 22.86 -0.76 -1.49
C GLN A 174 21.67 -0.06 -0.81
N PHE A 175 20.44 -0.40 -1.21
CA PHE A 175 19.29 0.45 -0.89
C PHE A 175 18.68 0.19 0.49
N THR A 176 18.80 -1.03 1.02
CA THR A 176 18.04 -1.46 2.19
C THR A 176 18.22 -0.53 3.39
N ARG A 177 19.44 -0.18 3.79
CA ARG A 177 19.68 0.69 4.97
C ARG A 177 19.09 2.08 4.80
N GLY A 178 19.34 2.73 3.66
CA GLY A 178 18.84 4.07 3.37
C GLY A 178 17.31 4.17 3.27
N LYS A 179 16.62 3.03 3.13
CA LYS A 179 15.16 2.92 2.97
C LYS A 179 14.47 2.22 4.13
N SER A 180 15.18 1.85 5.21
CA SER A 180 14.68 0.97 6.26
C SER A 180 14.58 1.59 7.65
N PHE A 181 14.69 2.91 7.77
CA PHE A 181 14.45 3.56 9.05
C PHE A 181 12.96 3.49 9.42
N ASP A 182 12.67 3.49 10.70
CA ASP A 182 11.29 3.46 11.20
C ASP A 182 10.47 4.59 10.57
N THR A 183 9.23 4.31 10.22
CA THR A 183 8.30 5.21 9.53
C THR A 183 8.63 5.58 8.07
N PHE A 184 9.63 4.95 7.46
CA PHE A 184 10.02 5.23 6.06
C PHE A 184 9.14 4.54 5.00
N ALA A 185 7.97 4.02 5.39
CA ALA A 185 6.99 3.45 4.47
C ALA A 185 5.54 3.88 4.82
N PRO A 186 5.21 5.18 4.75
CA PRO A 186 3.82 5.60 4.83
C PRO A 186 3.00 4.90 3.75
N SER A 187 1.90 4.24 4.15
CA SER A 187 1.09 3.45 3.22
C SER A 187 -0.40 3.51 3.55
N GLY A 188 -1.23 3.36 2.53
CA GLY A 188 -2.68 3.46 2.63
C GLY A 188 -3.25 4.66 1.87
N PRO A 189 -4.35 5.26 2.31
CA PRO A 189 -5.10 5.07 3.56
C PRO A 189 -5.91 3.78 3.63
N TYR A 190 -6.12 3.12 2.51
CA TYR A 190 -6.89 1.88 2.36
C TYR A 190 -6.33 1.04 1.22
N ILE A 191 -6.70 -0.22 1.18
CA ILE A 191 -6.50 -1.08 0.02
C ILE A 191 -7.73 -0.97 -0.86
N THR A 192 -7.55 -0.66 -2.15
CA THR A 192 -8.60 -0.75 -3.17
C THR A 192 -8.50 -2.12 -3.83
N THR A 193 -9.58 -2.89 -3.83
CA THR A 193 -9.58 -4.24 -4.42
C THR A 193 -9.25 -4.22 -5.90
N ALA A 194 -8.65 -5.29 -6.42
CA ALA A 194 -8.24 -5.39 -7.82
C ALA A 194 -9.42 -5.20 -8.80
N SER A 195 -10.62 -5.63 -8.41
CA SER A 195 -11.85 -5.46 -9.22
C SER A 195 -12.25 -4.00 -9.44
N GLU A 196 -11.85 -3.09 -8.55
CA GLU A 196 -12.12 -1.63 -8.70
C GLU A 196 -11.06 -0.92 -9.55
N ILE A 197 -9.94 -1.58 -9.83
CA ILE A 197 -8.84 -1.04 -10.63
C ILE A 197 -8.55 -2.02 -11.79
N PRO A 198 -9.39 -2.04 -12.83
CA PRO A 198 -9.26 -3.00 -13.91
C PRO A 198 -7.99 -2.79 -14.75
N ASN A 199 -7.44 -1.59 -14.76
CA ASN A 199 -6.20 -1.28 -15.45
C ASN A 199 -5.16 -0.61 -14.53
N PRO A 200 -4.42 -1.39 -13.72
CA PRO A 200 -3.40 -0.84 -12.84
C PRO A 200 -2.18 -0.26 -13.58
N GLN A 201 -2.04 -0.55 -14.88
CA GLN A 201 -0.99 0.01 -15.74
C GLN A 201 -1.31 1.40 -16.30
N ASP A 202 -2.43 2.03 -15.91
CA ASP A 202 -2.78 3.38 -16.33
C ASP A 202 -3.30 4.23 -15.15
N LEU A 203 -2.51 4.32 -14.10
CA LEU A 203 -2.79 5.14 -12.93
C LEU A 203 -1.82 6.32 -12.89
N ARG A 204 -2.35 7.51 -12.64
CA ARG A 204 -1.52 8.68 -12.37
C ARG A 204 -1.07 8.67 -10.91
N LEU A 205 0.23 8.89 -10.68
CA LEU A 205 0.87 9.00 -9.37
C LEU A 205 1.37 10.41 -9.15
N VAL A 206 0.94 11.07 -8.08
CA VAL A 206 1.29 12.47 -7.79
C VAL A 206 1.74 12.62 -6.35
N THR A 207 2.89 13.25 -6.14
CA THR A 207 3.33 13.75 -4.83
C THR A 207 3.21 15.26 -4.75
N LYS A 208 2.63 15.76 -3.68
CA LYS A 208 2.63 17.18 -3.33
C LYS A 208 3.37 17.39 -2.02
N VAL A 209 4.18 18.44 -1.97
CA VAL A 209 4.83 18.92 -0.75
C VAL A 209 4.52 20.41 -0.62
N ASN A 210 3.89 20.82 0.49
CA ASN A 210 3.41 22.19 0.70
C ASN A 210 2.59 22.70 -0.51
N ASP A 211 1.63 21.90 -0.98
CA ASP A 211 0.74 22.15 -2.13
C ASP A 211 1.42 22.21 -3.51
N GLN A 212 2.75 22.12 -3.58
CA GLN A 212 3.50 22.06 -4.83
C GLN A 212 3.62 20.62 -5.32
N ILE A 213 3.30 20.38 -6.59
CA ILE A 213 3.53 19.09 -7.24
C ILE A 213 5.05 18.88 -7.36
N ARG A 214 5.55 17.80 -6.76
CA ARG A 214 6.96 17.39 -6.78
C ARG A 214 7.20 16.16 -7.65
N GLN A 215 6.24 15.23 -7.66
CA GLN A 215 6.27 14.09 -8.58
C GLN A 215 4.95 14.02 -9.32
N ASP A 216 5.00 13.77 -10.61
CA ASP A 216 3.84 13.51 -11.47
C ASP A 216 4.26 12.48 -12.52
N SER A 217 3.73 11.28 -12.38
CA SER A 217 4.07 10.13 -13.22
C SER A 217 2.84 9.25 -13.46
N SER A 218 3.04 8.16 -14.18
CA SER A 218 1.99 7.17 -14.43
C SER A 218 2.60 5.76 -14.40
N THR A 219 1.81 4.79 -13.92
CA THR A 219 2.19 3.38 -13.94
C THR A 219 2.40 2.82 -15.34
N LYS A 220 1.86 3.46 -16.41
CA LYS A 220 2.20 3.09 -17.79
C LYS A 220 3.67 3.29 -18.16
N ASN A 221 4.40 4.07 -17.38
CA ASN A 221 5.84 4.31 -17.59
C ASN A 221 6.72 3.27 -16.91
N MET A 222 6.17 2.26 -16.24
CA MET A 222 6.96 1.20 -15.62
C MET A 222 7.74 0.39 -16.66
N PHE A 223 9.02 0.11 -16.37
CA PHE A 223 9.82 -0.83 -17.17
C PHE A 223 9.31 -2.26 -17.02
N ILE A 224 9.00 -2.66 -15.79
CA ILE A 224 8.44 -3.96 -15.45
C ILE A 224 6.99 -3.71 -15.03
N SER A 225 6.07 -4.26 -15.78
CA SER A 225 4.63 -4.13 -15.55
C SER A 225 4.16 -4.97 -14.34
N ILE A 226 2.96 -4.68 -13.90
CA ILE A 226 2.23 -5.46 -12.89
C ILE A 226 1.65 -6.72 -13.54
#